data_b4250dbf2eb661a7c89d56d64fa948a7
#
_entry.id   b4250dbf2eb661a7c89d56d64fa948a7
#
_cell.length_a   1.000
_cell.length_b   1.000
_cell.length_c   1.000
_cell.angle_alpha   90.00
_cell.angle_beta   90.00
_cell.angle_gamma   90.00
#
_symmetry.space_group_name_H-M   'P 1'
#
loop_
_entity.id
_entity.type
_entity.pdbx_description
1 polymer ?
#
loop_
_entity_poly.entity_id
_entity_poly.type
_entity_poly.pdbx_seq_one_letter_code
_entity_poly.pdbx_strand_id
1 'polypeptide(L)'
;MEHNAPHKGAAFEGYYSKFDLPSGAHIALIVCKVHNAKFRPNKLSFTYVPQDVSKTYQKEVFPDDMEMKILSPDNAFEITIPSIGFVRWHGNSITEYEIKDESFSFEGKTTTRTPWSRTANTPESLLVHLPLPLHWHVHSLASECDYSLSIPGHLSPEQASNTAIVHQEKNWAASFPSAHMWLQARNGDRSFCCAGGQILGMEAFLLGYRSKKLEVDFRPPFAVRVAGLSPFLSYTTDWENRKFSLSVQSFRQKITVEASAPVGSFFSLSAPFKEGHLPNQLGQSFQATIRVKVYESGWVGEWSLVEEEIFEGGSLEFGAGYYPPRGSDKKFN
;
A
#
# COMPACT_ATOMS: atom_id res chain seq x y z
N MET A 1 2.05 17.65 1.68
CA MET A 1 1.00 17.15 2.62
C MET A 1 -0.39 17.21 2.02
N GLU A 2 -0.61 18.02 0.98
CA GLU A 2 -1.92 18.36 0.43
C GLU A 2 -2.85 17.14 0.22
N HIS A 3 -2.37 16.09 -0.44
CA HIS A 3 -3.17 14.91 -0.73
C HIS A 3 -3.14 13.83 0.37
N ASN A 4 -2.35 14.03 1.41
CA ASN A 4 -2.30 13.10 2.54
C ASN A 4 -3.29 13.48 3.67
N ALA A 5 -3.69 14.75 3.75
CA ALA A 5 -4.68 15.20 4.72
C ALA A 5 -6.07 14.59 4.47
N PRO A 6 -6.95 14.53 5.48
CA PRO A 6 -8.31 13.99 5.34
C PRO A 6 -9.15 14.69 4.27
N HIS A 7 -9.88 13.93 3.47
CA HIS A 7 -10.74 14.42 2.40
C HIS A 7 -12.21 14.39 2.82
N LYS A 8 -12.80 15.59 3.02
CA LYS A 8 -14.22 15.73 3.30
C LYS A 8 -15.02 15.29 2.07
N GLY A 9 -15.91 14.32 2.24
CA GLY A 9 -16.78 13.83 1.16
C GLY A 9 -16.37 12.51 0.52
N ALA A 10 -15.22 11.96 0.87
CA ALA A 10 -14.91 10.57 0.53
C ALA A 10 -15.88 9.61 1.25
N ALA A 11 -16.24 8.49 0.63
CA ALA A 11 -17.03 7.46 1.30
C ALA A 11 -16.17 6.68 2.30
N PHE A 12 -14.90 6.48 1.96
CA PHE A 12 -13.91 5.95 2.90
C PHE A 12 -12.52 6.59 2.68
N GLU A 13 -11.71 6.54 3.72
CA GLU A 13 -10.29 6.89 3.70
C GLU A 13 -9.47 5.86 4.46
N GLY A 14 -8.38 5.39 3.84
CA GLY A 14 -7.46 4.44 4.45
C GLY A 14 -6.03 4.97 4.42
N TYR A 15 -5.34 4.87 5.53
CA TYR A 15 -3.93 5.19 5.70
C TYR A 15 -3.18 3.89 5.97
N TYR A 16 -2.18 3.65 5.16
CA TYR A 16 -1.37 2.44 5.21
C TYR A 16 0.09 2.79 5.49
N SER A 17 0.69 2.12 6.44
CA SER A 17 2.11 2.22 6.76
C SER A 17 2.71 0.83 6.83
N LYS A 18 3.68 0.53 5.97
CA LYS A 18 4.43 -0.72 5.97
C LYS A 18 5.86 -0.46 6.44
N PHE A 19 6.26 -1.12 7.50
CA PHE A 19 7.59 -1.01 8.09
C PHE A 19 8.41 -2.24 7.72
N ASP A 20 9.63 -2.00 7.21
CA ASP A 20 10.67 -3.01 7.02
C ASP A 20 11.63 -2.93 8.21
N LEU A 21 11.64 -3.96 9.04
CA LEU A 21 12.45 -4.01 10.25
C LEU A 21 13.86 -4.55 9.96
N PRO A 22 14.89 -4.15 10.73
CA PRO A 22 16.25 -4.67 10.56
C PRO A 22 16.36 -6.19 10.73
N SER A 23 15.43 -6.79 11.46
CA SER A 23 15.34 -8.25 11.63
C SER A 23 14.88 -9.01 10.38
N GLY A 24 14.49 -8.30 9.31
CA GLY A 24 13.82 -8.86 8.14
C GLY A 24 12.33 -9.17 8.35
N ALA A 25 11.77 -8.78 9.49
CA ALA A 25 10.34 -8.81 9.72
C ALA A 25 9.67 -7.56 9.15
N HIS A 26 8.35 -7.62 8.99
CA HIS A 26 7.54 -6.52 8.48
C HIS A 26 6.39 -6.20 9.42
N ILE A 27 5.97 -4.92 9.44
CA ILE A 27 4.73 -4.50 10.08
C ILE A 27 3.85 -3.83 9.04
N ALA A 28 2.56 -4.14 9.04
CA ALA A 28 1.52 -3.35 8.38
C ALA A 28 0.63 -2.72 9.44
N LEU A 29 0.51 -1.41 9.40
CA LEU A 29 -0.42 -0.63 10.20
C LEU A 29 -1.40 0.07 9.27
N ILE A 30 -2.70 -0.22 9.44
CA ILE A 30 -3.77 0.36 8.63
C ILE A 30 -4.75 1.05 9.57
N VAL A 31 -5.03 2.31 9.28
CA VAL A 31 -6.11 3.07 9.92
C VAL A 31 -7.09 3.47 8.83
N CYS A 32 -8.34 3.05 8.94
CA CYS A 32 -9.33 3.27 7.90
C CYS A 32 -10.69 3.64 8.48
N LYS A 33 -11.34 4.62 7.86
CA LYS A 33 -12.69 5.06 8.21
C LYS A 33 -13.62 4.98 7.01
N VAL A 34 -14.78 4.34 7.18
CA VAL A 34 -15.88 4.34 6.22
C VAL A 34 -16.94 5.30 6.75
N HIS A 35 -17.08 6.43 6.06
CA HIS A 35 -18.01 7.45 6.48
C HIS A 35 -19.47 6.98 6.34
N ASN A 36 -20.30 7.24 7.35
CA ASN A 36 -21.71 6.88 7.39
C ASN A 36 -22.04 5.37 7.34
N ALA A 37 -21.05 4.49 7.49
CA ALA A 37 -21.30 3.06 7.60
C ALA A 37 -21.97 2.73 8.95
N LYS A 38 -22.91 1.78 8.92
CA LYS A 38 -23.63 1.33 10.12
C LYS A 38 -22.95 0.17 10.84
N PHE A 39 -22.07 -0.54 10.14
CA PHE A 39 -21.39 -1.71 10.66
C PHE A 39 -19.88 -1.51 10.50
N ARG A 40 -19.14 -1.60 11.62
CA ARG A 40 -17.66 -1.46 11.64
C ARG A 40 -17.16 -0.27 10.81
N PRO A 41 -17.57 0.96 11.13
CA PRO A 41 -17.18 2.14 10.34
C PRO A 41 -15.67 2.43 10.43
N ASN A 42 -15.05 2.09 11.55
CA ASN A 42 -13.65 2.37 11.83
C ASN A 42 -12.85 1.08 11.92
N LYS A 43 -11.60 1.11 11.48
CA LYS A 43 -10.67 -0.01 11.55
C LYS A 43 -9.27 0.47 11.92
N LEU A 44 -8.67 -0.21 12.89
CA LEU A 44 -7.24 -0.29 13.10
C LEU A 44 -6.81 -1.73 12.82
N SER A 45 -5.89 -1.93 11.89
CA SER A 45 -5.28 -3.24 11.64
C SER A 45 -3.78 -3.15 11.92
N PHE A 46 -3.30 -4.06 12.73
CA PHE A 46 -1.89 -4.25 13.01
C PHE A 46 -1.50 -5.69 12.65
N THR A 47 -0.52 -5.84 11.78
CA THR A 47 0.00 -7.15 11.36
C THR A 47 1.52 -7.13 11.48
N TYR A 48 2.08 -8.04 12.25
CA TYR A 48 3.52 -8.30 12.33
C TYR A 48 3.82 -9.63 11.63
N VAL A 49 4.68 -9.59 10.62
CA VAL A 49 5.08 -10.75 9.81
C VAL A 49 6.57 -10.97 10.01
N PRO A 50 6.99 -11.95 10.85
CA PRO A 50 8.39 -12.34 10.99
C PRO A 50 8.88 -13.10 9.76
N GLN A 51 10.18 -13.41 9.68
CA GLN A 51 10.73 -14.26 8.63
C GLN A 51 10.05 -15.64 8.61
N ASP A 52 9.77 -16.23 9.77
CA ASP A 52 8.93 -17.41 9.91
C ASP A 52 7.46 -16.98 9.94
N VAL A 53 6.82 -16.98 8.77
CA VAL A 53 5.43 -16.53 8.60
C VAL A 53 4.41 -17.32 9.43
N SER A 54 4.75 -18.53 9.88
CA SER A 54 3.87 -19.31 10.76
C SER A 54 3.63 -18.63 12.11
N LYS A 55 4.52 -17.67 12.48
CA LYS A 55 4.46 -16.85 13.69
C LYS A 55 3.87 -15.47 13.45
N THR A 56 3.19 -15.27 12.33
CA THR A 56 2.53 -13.98 12.04
C THR A 56 1.52 -13.65 13.14
N TYR A 57 1.63 -12.42 13.65
CA TYR A 57 0.66 -11.85 14.58
C TYR A 57 -0.22 -10.84 13.82
N GLN A 58 -1.53 -10.98 13.92
CA GLN A 58 -2.48 -10.08 13.29
C GLN A 58 -3.64 -9.74 14.23
N LYS A 59 -3.94 -8.46 14.34
CA LYS A 59 -5.07 -7.93 15.09
C LYS A 59 -5.81 -6.90 14.24
N GLU A 60 -7.11 -7.11 14.02
CA GLU A 60 -8.02 -6.10 13.50
C GLU A 60 -8.95 -5.65 14.61
N VAL A 61 -8.95 -4.37 14.91
CA VAL A 61 -9.80 -3.72 15.90
C VAL A 61 -10.78 -2.81 15.15
N PHE A 62 -12.05 -2.86 15.56
CA PHE A 62 -13.11 -2.03 14.98
C PHE A 62 -13.67 -1.12 16.08
N PRO A 63 -12.99 0.00 16.37
CA PRO A 63 -13.43 0.91 17.43
C PRO A 63 -14.75 1.58 17.06
N ASP A 64 -15.56 1.86 18.05
CA ASP A 64 -16.83 2.57 17.85
C ASP A 64 -16.61 4.00 17.37
N ASP A 65 -15.53 4.65 17.85
CA ASP A 65 -15.18 6.01 17.48
C ASP A 65 -13.75 6.13 16.94
N MET A 66 -13.57 7.06 16.00
CA MET A 66 -12.30 7.46 15.41
C MET A 66 -12.43 8.88 14.90
N GLU A 67 -11.61 9.78 15.42
CA GLU A 67 -11.57 11.16 15.00
C GLU A 67 -10.44 11.42 14.00
N MET A 68 -10.75 12.20 12.97
CA MET A 68 -9.77 12.74 12.02
C MET A 68 -9.80 14.27 12.12
N LYS A 69 -8.72 14.87 12.62
CA LYS A 69 -8.66 16.31 12.91
C LYS A 69 -7.48 16.97 12.21
N ILE A 70 -7.76 18.02 11.43
CA ILE A 70 -6.72 18.90 10.90
C ILE A 70 -6.26 19.80 12.04
N LEU A 71 -4.94 19.83 12.27
CA LEU A 71 -4.32 20.53 13.40
C LEU A 71 -3.83 21.94 13.02
N SER A 72 -3.45 22.14 11.75
CA SER A 72 -2.87 23.40 11.29
C SER A 72 -3.10 23.66 9.80
N PRO A 73 -2.95 24.92 9.32
CA PRO A 73 -3.16 25.28 7.92
C PRO A 73 -2.20 24.61 6.93
N ASP A 74 -1.07 24.09 7.37
CA ASP A 74 -0.11 23.34 6.56
C ASP A 74 -0.51 21.86 6.38
N ASN A 75 -1.77 21.54 6.68
CA ASN A 75 -2.36 20.20 6.59
C ASN A 75 -1.74 19.14 7.53
N ALA A 76 -1.13 19.58 8.65
CA ALA A 76 -0.85 18.65 9.74
C ALA A 76 -2.19 18.14 10.29
N PHE A 77 -2.27 16.86 10.56
CA PHE A 77 -3.51 16.23 11.03
C PHE A 77 -3.23 15.03 11.94
N GLU A 78 -4.25 14.63 12.66
CA GLU A 78 -4.20 13.49 13.57
C GLU A 78 -5.42 12.61 13.36
N ILE A 79 -5.20 11.31 13.46
CA ILE A 79 -6.25 10.30 13.60
C ILE A 79 -6.14 9.75 15.01
N THR A 80 -7.14 10.03 15.83
CA THR A 80 -7.23 9.57 17.21
C THR A 80 -8.21 8.41 17.30
N ILE A 81 -7.80 7.34 17.98
CA ILE A 81 -8.61 6.17 18.29
C ILE A 81 -8.74 6.12 19.81
N PRO A 82 -9.90 6.53 20.38
CA PRO A 82 -10.08 6.61 21.83
C PRO A 82 -9.69 5.30 22.54
N SER A 83 -8.97 5.40 23.64
CA SER A 83 -8.46 4.29 24.46
C SER A 83 -7.39 3.41 23.79
N ILE A 84 -7.02 3.68 22.54
CA ILE A 84 -6.00 2.90 21.81
C ILE A 84 -4.80 3.76 21.46
N GLY A 85 -5.01 5.01 20.98
CA GLY A 85 -3.91 5.89 20.64
C GLY A 85 -4.16 6.78 19.44
N PHE A 86 -3.10 7.14 18.74
CA PHE A 86 -3.19 8.05 17.60
C PHE A 86 -2.12 7.78 16.54
N VAL A 87 -2.38 8.29 15.33
CA VAL A 87 -1.37 8.52 14.30
C VAL A 87 -1.44 9.98 13.90
N ARG A 88 -0.30 10.70 13.97
CA ARG A 88 -0.22 12.15 13.73
C ARG A 88 0.79 12.45 12.63
N TRP A 89 0.37 13.22 11.65
CA TRP A 89 1.22 13.76 10.60
C TRP A 89 1.49 15.26 10.88
N HIS A 90 2.75 15.59 11.07
CA HIS A 90 3.19 16.98 11.25
C HIS A 90 3.39 17.69 9.91
N GLY A 91 3.30 19.01 9.89
CA GLY A 91 3.45 19.79 8.67
C GLY A 91 4.82 19.65 7.98
N ASN A 92 5.85 19.25 8.71
CA ASN A 92 7.18 18.94 8.16
C ASN A 92 7.29 17.51 7.60
N SER A 93 6.17 16.79 7.50
CA SER A 93 6.07 15.41 7.00
C SER A 93 6.58 14.32 7.96
N ILE A 94 6.89 14.65 9.21
CA ILE A 94 7.13 13.66 10.26
C ILE A 94 5.80 13.02 10.64
N THR A 95 5.81 11.71 10.85
CA THR A 95 4.66 10.95 11.34
C THR A 95 5.00 10.36 12.71
N GLU A 96 4.10 10.53 13.65
CA GLU A 96 4.15 9.89 14.97
C GLU A 96 3.05 8.84 15.08
N TYR A 97 3.39 7.73 15.68
CA TYR A 97 2.51 6.60 15.98
C TYR A 97 2.56 6.34 17.48
N GLU A 98 1.40 6.28 18.11
CA GLU A 98 1.25 5.80 19.47
C GLU A 98 0.00 4.92 19.53
N ILE A 99 0.20 3.61 19.58
CA ILE A 99 -0.87 2.61 19.57
C ILE A 99 -0.64 1.65 20.75
N LYS A 100 -1.62 1.54 21.62
CA LYS A 100 -1.61 0.65 22.79
C LYS A 100 -2.93 -0.10 22.84
N ASP A 101 -2.90 -1.35 22.44
CA ASP A 101 -3.99 -2.32 22.59
C ASP A 101 -3.64 -3.28 23.74
N GLU A 102 -4.59 -4.04 24.25
CA GLU A 102 -4.37 -5.03 25.31
C GLU A 102 -3.33 -6.09 24.95
N SER A 103 -3.15 -6.39 23.66
CA SER A 103 -2.34 -7.49 23.15
C SER A 103 -1.07 -7.05 22.41
N PHE A 104 -0.91 -5.76 22.10
CA PHE A 104 0.30 -5.20 21.50
C PHE A 104 0.43 -3.71 21.81
N SER A 105 1.66 -3.19 21.71
CA SER A 105 1.89 -1.74 21.65
C SER A 105 2.91 -1.43 20.56
N PHE A 106 2.69 -0.31 19.88
CA PHE A 106 3.58 0.22 18.87
C PHE A 106 3.71 1.74 19.03
N GLU A 107 4.93 2.20 19.21
CA GLU A 107 5.29 3.61 19.18
C GLU A 107 6.29 3.81 18.05
N GLY A 108 6.16 4.90 17.30
CA GLY A 108 7.09 5.18 16.20
C GLY A 108 7.13 6.65 15.85
N LYS A 109 8.28 7.11 15.33
CA LYS A 109 8.43 8.46 14.83
C LYS A 109 9.34 8.47 13.61
N THR A 110 8.84 8.99 12.49
CA THR A 110 9.66 9.13 11.30
C THR A 110 10.60 10.32 11.42
N THR A 111 11.81 10.18 10.88
CA THR A 111 12.86 11.23 10.91
C THR A 111 13.17 11.77 9.52
N THR A 112 12.85 11.00 8.48
CA THR A 112 13.07 11.36 7.08
C THR A 112 11.81 11.15 6.25
N ARG A 113 11.82 11.61 5.00
CA ARG A 113 10.78 11.34 4.01
C ARG A 113 11.39 11.26 2.61
N THR A 114 11.03 10.21 1.88
CA THR A 114 11.32 10.08 0.45
C THR A 114 10.03 10.29 -0.33
N PRO A 115 9.85 11.42 -1.04
CA PRO A 115 8.63 11.68 -1.79
C PRO A 115 8.50 10.75 -2.99
N TRP A 116 7.29 10.70 -3.62
CA TRP A 116 7.03 9.90 -4.80
C TRP A 116 8.04 10.14 -5.93
N SER A 117 8.27 11.39 -6.27
CA SER A 117 9.31 11.78 -7.21
C SER A 117 9.82 13.19 -6.93
N ARG A 118 10.84 13.60 -7.66
CA ARG A 118 11.38 14.98 -7.59
C ARG A 118 10.43 16.03 -8.18
N THR A 119 9.54 15.61 -9.08
CA THR A 119 8.67 16.51 -9.85
C THR A 119 7.18 16.31 -9.63
N ALA A 120 6.77 15.18 -9.06
CA ALA A 120 5.38 14.84 -8.78
C ALA A 120 5.20 14.39 -7.33
N ASN A 121 4.23 14.97 -6.63
CA ASN A 121 3.96 14.65 -5.23
C ASN A 121 3.05 13.43 -5.06
N THR A 122 2.48 12.91 -6.14
CA THR A 122 1.53 11.79 -6.12
C THR A 122 1.67 10.94 -7.39
N PRO A 123 1.41 9.62 -7.32
CA PRO A 123 1.36 8.74 -8.50
C PRO A 123 0.38 9.23 -9.57
N GLU A 124 -0.70 9.85 -9.16
CA GLU A 124 -1.75 10.34 -10.05
C GLU A 124 -1.35 11.58 -10.85
N SER A 125 -0.37 12.37 -10.36
CA SER A 125 -0.01 13.65 -10.96
C SER A 125 -1.27 14.54 -11.12
N LEU A 126 -1.55 15.08 -12.31
CA LEU A 126 -2.71 15.91 -12.56
C LEU A 126 -4.07 15.19 -12.42
N LEU A 127 -4.08 13.87 -12.49
CA LEU A 127 -5.32 13.09 -12.34
C LEU A 127 -5.92 13.23 -10.93
N VAL A 128 -5.14 13.59 -9.93
CA VAL A 128 -5.61 13.80 -8.55
C VAL A 128 -6.69 14.90 -8.45
N HIS A 129 -6.74 15.82 -9.41
CA HIS A 129 -7.73 16.90 -9.46
C HIS A 129 -9.03 16.51 -10.19
N LEU A 130 -9.09 15.32 -10.77
CA LEU A 130 -10.29 14.82 -11.44
C LEU A 130 -11.19 14.10 -10.42
N PRO A 131 -12.51 14.07 -10.62
CA PRO A 131 -13.44 13.34 -9.76
C PRO A 131 -13.36 11.83 -10.03
N LEU A 132 -12.20 11.22 -9.74
CA LEU A 132 -12.02 9.79 -9.90
C LEU A 132 -12.77 9.03 -8.79
N PRO A 133 -13.24 7.82 -9.07
CA PRO A 133 -13.94 7.01 -8.07
C PRO A 133 -13.04 6.52 -6.94
N LEU A 134 -11.74 6.45 -7.18
CA LEU A 134 -10.69 6.08 -6.23
C LEU A 134 -9.45 6.92 -6.49
N HIS A 135 -8.85 7.40 -5.43
CA HIS A 135 -7.56 8.08 -5.41
C HIS A 135 -6.54 7.30 -4.59
N TRP A 136 -5.29 7.33 -5.04
CA TRP A 136 -4.15 6.74 -4.36
C TRP A 136 -2.98 7.73 -4.27
N HIS A 137 -2.48 7.96 -3.08
CA HIS A 137 -1.38 8.87 -2.81
C HIS A 137 -0.29 8.17 -2.00
N VAL A 138 0.95 8.22 -2.47
CA VAL A 138 2.13 7.76 -1.73
C VAL A 138 2.74 8.94 -1.01
N HIS A 139 2.59 8.98 0.31
CA HIS A 139 3.14 10.03 1.15
C HIS A 139 4.66 9.92 1.25
N SER A 140 5.18 8.71 1.45
CA SER A 140 6.61 8.44 1.46
C SER A 140 6.92 7.05 0.91
N LEU A 141 7.87 6.97 -0.02
CA LEU A 141 8.41 5.69 -0.51
C LEU A 141 9.29 5.00 0.54
N ALA A 142 9.99 5.81 1.35
CA ALA A 142 10.85 5.34 2.43
C ALA A 142 11.07 6.48 3.43
N SER A 143 10.75 6.24 4.67
CA SER A 143 11.09 7.12 5.80
C SER A 143 11.83 6.27 6.83
N GLU A 144 12.91 6.79 7.39
CA GLU A 144 13.47 6.22 8.62
C GLU A 144 12.49 6.46 9.76
N CYS A 145 12.26 5.46 10.57
CA CYS A 145 11.31 5.50 11.68
C CYS A 145 11.93 4.81 12.90
N ASP A 146 12.21 5.59 13.93
CA ASP A 146 12.55 5.02 15.23
C ASP A 146 11.29 4.46 15.85
N TYR A 147 11.36 3.19 16.31
CA TYR A 147 10.17 2.50 16.83
C TYR A 147 10.45 1.75 18.12
N SER A 148 9.38 1.56 18.88
CA SER A 148 9.28 0.62 20.01
C SER A 148 8.04 -0.26 19.79
N LEU A 149 8.22 -1.56 19.95
CA LEU A 149 7.21 -2.57 19.66
C LEU A 149 7.15 -3.60 20.80
N SER A 150 5.96 -3.91 21.24
CA SER A 150 5.72 -5.03 22.16
C SER A 150 4.59 -5.91 21.64
N ILE A 151 4.88 -7.18 21.45
CA ILE A 151 3.90 -8.23 21.15
C ILE A 151 4.25 -9.42 22.04
N PRO A 152 3.57 -9.59 23.19
CA PRO A 152 3.90 -10.63 24.14
C PRO A 152 3.96 -12.02 23.50
N GLY A 153 5.05 -12.73 23.71
CA GLY A 153 5.28 -14.07 23.17
C GLY A 153 5.74 -14.13 21.69
N HIS A 154 5.88 -12.99 20.99
CA HIS A 154 6.30 -12.95 19.59
C HIS A 154 7.65 -12.28 19.34
N LEU A 155 8.16 -11.49 20.29
CA LEU A 155 9.38 -10.70 20.10
C LEU A 155 10.44 -11.02 21.15
N SER A 156 11.71 -11.01 20.73
CA SER A 156 12.85 -10.92 21.65
C SER A 156 13.07 -9.45 22.07
N PRO A 157 13.74 -9.20 23.21
CA PRO A 157 14.06 -7.84 23.66
C PRO A 157 14.85 -7.01 22.62
N GLU A 158 15.69 -7.67 21.82
CA GLU A 158 16.51 -7.03 20.77
C GLU A 158 15.69 -6.54 19.57
N GLN A 159 14.50 -7.09 19.39
CA GLN A 159 13.55 -6.70 18.32
C GLN A 159 12.57 -5.61 18.77
N ALA A 160 12.54 -5.32 20.06
CA ALA A 160 11.56 -4.44 20.67
C ALA A 160 11.74 -2.95 20.32
N SER A 161 12.95 -2.51 19.97
CA SER A 161 13.19 -1.13 19.53
C SER A 161 14.37 -1.04 18.56
N ASN A 162 14.23 -0.24 17.52
CA ASN A 162 15.26 0.00 16.51
C ASN A 162 14.78 1.10 15.54
N THR A 163 15.51 1.29 14.43
CA THR A 163 15.09 2.11 13.30
C THR A 163 14.63 1.21 12.15
N ALA A 164 13.39 1.39 11.74
CA ALA A 164 12.78 0.74 10.57
C ALA A 164 12.79 1.68 9.37
N ILE A 165 12.53 1.11 8.18
CA ILE A 165 12.17 1.92 7.01
C ILE A 165 10.67 1.74 6.77
N VAL A 166 9.93 2.86 6.70
CA VAL A 166 8.48 2.83 6.49
C VAL A 166 8.08 3.41 5.14
N HIS A 167 7.26 2.65 4.42
CA HIS A 167 6.49 3.11 3.28
C HIS A 167 5.12 3.58 3.77
N GLN A 168 4.68 4.76 3.32
CA GLN A 168 3.42 5.36 3.76
C GLN A 168 2.59 5.77 2.55
N GLU A 169 1.34 5.36 2.56
CA GLU A 169 0.40 5.72 1.50
C GLU A 169 -1.01 5.91 2.05
N LYS A 170 -1.85 6.45 1.20
CA LYS A 170 -3.25 6.71 1.48
C LYS A 170 -4.11 6.43 0.26
N ASN A 171 -5.30 5.94 0.50
CA ASN A 171 -6.36 5.93 -0.48
C ASN A 171 -7.63 6.59 0.07
N TRP A 172 -8.42 7.20 -0.82
CA TRP A 172 -9.76 7.69 -0.52
C TRP A 172 -10.64 7.51 -1.75
N ALA A 173 -11.90 7.17 -1.54
CA ALA A 173 -12.75 6.78 -2.63
C ALA A 173 -14.24 6.98 -2.36
N ALA A 174 -15.02 6.97 -3.44
CA ALA A 174 -16.47 6.86 -3.40
C ALA A 174 -16.93 5.40 -3.22
N SER A 175 -16.11 4.42 -3.69
CA SER A 175 -16.39 3.00 -3.56
C SER A 175 -15.11 2.19 -3.62
N PHE A 176 -15.13 0.99 -3.03
CA PHE A 176 -14.02 0.04 -3.13
C PHE A 176 -13.97 -0.57 -4.55
N PRO A 177 -12.79 -0.80 -5.16
CA PRO A 177 -12.66 -1.40 -6.46
C PRO A 177 -13.29 -2.80 -6.53
N SER A 178 -13.84 -3.17 -7.68
CA SER A 178 -14.40 -4.52 -7.90
C SER A 178 -13.32 -5.60 -7.94
N ALA A 179 -12.10 -5.25 -8.29
CA ALA A 179 -10.90 -6.08 -8.17
C ALA A 179 -9.66 -5.19 -8.15
N HIS A 180 -8.65 -5.52 -7.33
CA HIS A 180 -7.42 -4.75 -7.31
C HIS A 180 -6.19 -5.59 -7.01
N MET A 181 -5.06 -5.03 -7.42
CA MET A 181 -3.70 -5.46 -7.10
C MET A 181 -2.96 -4.30 -6.46
N TRP A 182 -2.12 -4.62 -5.50
CA TRP A 182 -1.16 -3.70 -4.93
C TRP A 182 0.20 -4.37 -4.74
N LEU A 183 1.26 -3.67 -5.13
CA LEU A 183 2.63 -4.10 -5.02
C LEU A 183 3.49 -2.96 -4.48
N GLN A 184 4.40 -3.30 -3.57
CA GLN A 184 5.41 -2.38 -3.06
C GLN A 184 6.70 -3.15 -2.79
N ALA A 185 7.83 -2.62 -3.26
CA ALA A 185 9.13 -3.21 -3.00
C ALA A 185 10.21 -2.14 -2.92
N ARG A 186 11.27 -2.44 -2.17
CA ARG A 186 12.43 -1.57 -2.01
C ARG A 186 13.71 -2.40 -1.83
N ASN A 187 14.79 -1.92 -2.44
CA ASN A 187 16.15 -2.44 -2.24
C ASN A 187 17.13 -1.27 -2.31
N GLY A 188 17.67 -0.86 -1.15
CA GLY A 188 18.50 0.34 -1.06
C GLY A 188 17.77 1.60 -1.54
N ASP A 189 18.30 2.22 -2.58
CA ASP A 189 17.76 3.40 -3.23
C ASP A 189 16.79 3.10 -4.40
N ARG A 190 16.56 1.82 -4.68
CA ARG A 190 15.57 1.38 -5.67
C ARG A 190 14.24 1.08 -5.01
N SER A 191 13.17 1.53 -5.64
CA SER A 191 11.82 1.24 -5.21
C SER A 191 10.86 1.04 -6.37
N PHE A 192 9.85 0.23 -6.13
CA PHE A 192 8.75 -0.01 -7.04
C PHE A 192 7.45 0.00 -6.27
N CYS A 193 6.45 0.70 -6.82
CA CYS A 193 5.08 0.66 -6.32
C CYS A 193 4.11 0.55 -7.49
N CYS A 194 3.04 -0.20 -7.30
CA CYS A 194 1.97 -0.36 -8.27
C CYS A 194 0.65 -0.55 -7.53
N ALA A 195 -0.36 0.21 -7.92
CA ALA A 195 -1.73 0.00 -7.49
C ALA A 195 -2.67 0.08 -8.70
N GLY A 196 -3.68 -0.77 -8.75
CA GLY A 196 -4.64 -0.74 -9.83
C GLY A 196 -5.55 -1.95 -9.86
N GLY A 197 -6.40 -2.03 -10.88
CA GLY A 197 -7.34 -3.12 -11.06
C GLY A 197 -8.59 -2.69 -11.80
N GLN A 198 -9.72 -3.30 -11.47
CA GLN A 198 -10.99 -3.04 -12.14
C GLN A 198 -11.78 -1.94 -11.44
N ILE A 199 -12.05 -0.88 -12.17
CA ILE A 199 -12.81 0.26 -11.70
C ILE A 199 -13.75 0.76 -12.82
N LEU A 200 -15.05 0.90 -12.53
CA LEU A 200 -16.07 1.38 -13.48
C LEU A 200 -16.05 0.65 -14.83
N GLY A 201 -15.79 -0.66 -14.83
CA GLY A 201 -15.77 -1.46 -16.07
C GLY A 201 -14.51 -1.30 -16.92
N MET A 202 -13.50 -0.60 -16.41
CA MET A 202 -12.17 -0.47 -17.00
C MET A 202 -11.14 -1.11 -16.07
N GLU A 203 -9.95 -1.40 -16.61
CA GLU A 203 -8.79 -1.72 -15.81
C GLU A 203 -7.80 -0.57 -15.91
N ALA A 204 -7.35 -0.06 -14.76
CA ALA A 204 -6.40 1.04 -14.69
C ALA A 204 -5.34 0.77 -13.62
N PHE A 205 -4.10 1.16 -13.92
CA PHE A 205 -2.97 1.02 -13.01
C PHE A 205 -2.20 2.34 -12.88
N LEU A 206 -1.67 2.55 -11.69
CA LEU A 206 -0.70 3.60 -11.38
C LEU A 206 0.54 2.89 -10.89
N LEU A 207 1.68 3.16 -11.48
CA LEU A 207 2.93 2.51 -11.06
C LEU A 207 4.12 3.43 -11.25
N GLY A 208 5.13 3.23 -10.43
CA GLY A 208 6.39 3.93 -10.50
C GLY A 208 7.58 3.07 -10.11
N TYR A 209 8.67 3.23 -10.85
CA TYR A 209 9.99 2.69 -10.55
C TYR A 209 10.97 3.81 -10.30
N ARG A 210 11.79 3.66 -9.27
CA ARG A 210 12.81 4.63 -8.87
C ARG A 210 14.15 3.96 -8.71
N SER A 211 15.17 4.59 -9.22
CA SER A 211 16.58 4.29 -8.94
C SER A 211 17.39 5.60 -8.95
N LYS A 212 18.69 5.53 -8.67
CA LYS A 212 19.58 6.70 -8.81
C LYS A 212 19.55 7.31 -10.21
N LYS A 213 19.28 6.48 -11.23
CA LYS A 213 19.39 6.87 -12.66
C LYS A 213 18.03 7.14 -13.28
N LEU A 214 16.97 6.46 -12.84
CA LEU A 214 15.68 6.45 -13.49
C LEU A 214 14.54 6.80 -12.54
N GLU A 215 13.62 7.62 -13.03
CA GLU A 215 12.28 7.82 -12.48
C GLU A 215 11.29 7.50 -13.62
N VAL A 216 10.54 6.41 -13.50
CA VAL A 216 9.57 5.97 -14.50
C VAL A 216 8.20 5.88 -13.86
N ASP A 217 7.24 6.58 -14.44
CA ASP A 217 5.84 6.58 -14.03
C ASP A 217 4.93 6.17 -15.17
N PHE A 218 3.98 5.27 -14.87
CA PHE A 218 2.88 4.98 -15.76
C PHE A 218 1.55 5.16 -15.05
N ARG A 219 0.64 5.79 -15.77
CA ARG A 219 -0.74 6.08 -15.38
C ARG A 219 -1.61 6.17 -16.64
N PRO A 220 -2.94 6.25 -16.54
CA PRO A 220 -3.76 6.61 -17.70
C PRO A 220 -3.25 7.89 -18.39
N PRO A 221 -3.23 7.94 -19.76
CA PRO A 221 -3.91 7.01 -20.66
C PRO A 221 -3.12 5.75 -21.05
N PHE A 222 -1.84 5.63 -20.70
CA PHE A 222 -1.03 4.47 -21.11
C PHE A 222 -1.34 3.22 -20.26
N ALA A 223 -1.59 3.39 -18.97
CA ALA A 223 -1.87 2.29 -18.05
C ALA A 223 -3.37 2.07 -17.85
N VAL A 224 -4.13 2.01 -18.94
CA VAL A 224 -5.58 1.74 -18.92
C VAL A 224 -5.97 0.78 -20.02
N ARG A 225 -6.96 -0.07 -19.72
CA ARG A 225 -7.61 -1.01 -20.65
C ARG A 225 -9.11 -0.82 -20.56
N VAL A 226 -9.77 -0.63 -21.68
CA VAL A 226 -11.21 -0.40 -21.78
C VAL A 226 -11.82 -1.52 -22.57
N ALA A 227 -12.89 -2.13 -22.09
CA ALA A 227 -13.55 -3.28 -22.70
C ALA A 227 -12.56 -4.43 -23.05
N GLY A 228 -11.56 -4.65 -22.20
CA GLY A 228 -10.54 -5.68 -22.39
C GLY A 228 -9.46 -5.36 -23.44
N LEU A 229 -9.44 -4.15 -24.00
CA LEU A 229 -8.52 -3.75 -25.08
C LEU A 229 -7.62 -2.60 -24.62
N SER A 230 -6.32 -2.72 -24.90
CA SER A 230 -5.34 -1.65 -24.79
C SER A 230 -4.15 -1.95 -25.70
N PRO A 231 -3.65 -0.97 -26.46
CA PRO A 231 -2.37 -1.11 -27.18
C PRO A 231 -1.14 -0.95 -26.28
N PHE A 232 -1.34 -0.49 -25.04
CA PHE A 232 -0.25 -0.09 -24.13
C PHE A 232 -0.16 -0.92 -22.86
N LEU A 233 -1.26 -1.54 -22.43
CA LEU A 233 -1.36 -2.27 -21.18
C LEU A 233 -1.74 -3.73 -21.39
N SER A 234 -0.99 -4.63 -20.83
CA SER A 234 -1.37 -6.03 -20.63
C SER A 234 -1.04 -6.47 -19.22
N TYR A 235 -1.88 -7.30 -18.61
CA TYR A 235 -1.64 -7.89 -17.29
C TYR A 235 -2.31 -9.24 -17.13
N THR A 236 -1.82 -10.02 -16.18
CA THR A 236 -2.45 -11.28 -15.75
C THR A 236 -2.45 -11.34 -14.23
N THR A 237 -3.51 -11.92 -13.68
CA THR A 237 -3.63 -12.24 -12.25
C THR A 237 -3.87 -13.74 -12.12
N ASP A 238 -3.13 -14.38 -11.25
CA ASP A 238 -3.24 -15.81 -10.98
C ASP A 238 -3.12 -16.06 -9.47
N TRP A 239 -4.26 -16.04 -8.81
CA TRP A 239 -4.32 -16.30 -7.37
C TRP A 239 -3.86 -17.72 -7.03
N GLU A 240 -4.20 -18.72 -7.83
CA GLU A 240 -3.88 -20.11 -7.53
C GLU A 240 -2.36 -20.35 -7.43
N ASN A 241 -1.59 -19.66 -8.29
CA ASN A 241 -0.13 -19.72 -8.27
C ASN A 241 0.51 -18.51 -7.57
N ARG A 242 -0.29 -17.61 -6.96
CA ARG A 242 0.19 -16.39 -6.30
C ARG A 242 1.06 -15.53 -7.22
N LYS A 243 0.65 -15.37 -8.47
CA LYS A 243 1.39 -14.64 -9.50
C LYS A 243 0.62 -13.46 -10.06
N PHE A 244 1.37 -12.43 -10.38
CA PHE A 244 0.89 -11.27 -11.10
C PHE A 244 1.92 -10.88 -12.15
N SER A 245 1.49 -10.54 -13.36
CA SER A 245 2.35 -9.91 -14.34
C SER A 245 1.67 -8.68 -14.95
N LEU A 246 2.50 -7.70 -15.32
CA LEU A 246 2.03 -6.46 -15.94
C LEU A 246 3.09 -5.97 -16.93
N SER A 247 2.63 -5.50 -18.08
CA SER A 247 3.44 -4.78 -19.05
C SER A 247 2.71 -3.51 -19.44
N VAL A 248 3.37 -2.37 -19.24
CA VAL A 248 2.88 -1.05 -19.67
C VAL A 248 3.93 -0.38 -20.53
N GLN A 249 3.50 0.25 -21.60
CA GLN A 249 4.39 0.99 -22.49
C GLN A 249 3.78 2.32 -22.94
N SER A 250 4.64 3.28 -23.19
CA SER A 250 4.36 4.49 -23.95
C SER A 250 5.06 4.38 -25.31
N PHE A 251 5.21 5.48 -26.02
CA PHE A 251 5.95 5.49 -27.28
C PHE A 251 7.47 5.30 -27.13
N ARG A 252 8.01 5.61 -25.92
CA ARG A 252 9.46 5.59 -25.68
C ARG A 252 9.90 4.84 -24.44
N GLN A 253 9.00 4.53 -23.54
CA GLN A 253 9.31 3.82 -22.30
C GLN A 253 8.37 2.63 -22.14
N LYS A 254 8.90 1.55 -21.60
CA LYS A 254 8.15 0.34 -21.25
C LYS A 254 8.63 -0.17 -19.90
N ILE A 255 7.71 -0.65 -19.10
CA ILE A 255 8.00 -1.39 -17.87
C ILE A 255 7.31 -2.74 -17.91
N THR A 256 8.01 -3.78 -17.51
CA THR A 256 7.42 -5.10 -17.26
C THR A 256 7.66 -5.48 -15.82
N VAL A 257 6.64 -6.07 -15.20
CA VAL A 257 6.63 -6.50 -13.82
C VAL A 257 6.17 -7.94 -13.75
N GLU A 258 6.92 -8.77 -13.05
CA GLU A 258 6.56 -10.14 -12.71
C GLU A 258 6.67 -10.26 -11.19
N ALA A 259 5.58 -10.63 -10.54
CA ALA A 259 5.54 -10.83 -9.09
C ALA A 259 5.01 -12.20 -8.75
N SER A 260 5.61 -12.82 -7.74
CA SER A 260 5.13 -14.07 -7.17
C SER A 260 5.44 -14.13 -5.69
N ALA A 261 4.60 -14.83 -4.92
CA ALA A 261 4.85 -15.08 -3.51
C ALA A 261 4.56 -16.54 -3.15
N PRO A 262 5.18 -17.10 -2.11
CA PRO A 262 4.93 -18.48 -1.68
C PRO A 262 3.46 -18.69 -1.30
N VAL A 263 2.92 -19.84 -1.67
CA VAL A 263 1.64 -20.32 -1.13
C VAL A 263 1.80 -20.48 0.39
N GLY A 264 0.82 -19.99 1.17
CA GLY A 264 0.90 -20.04 2.63
C GLY A 264 1.50 -18.76 3.27
N SER A 265 2.06 -17.82 2.48
CA SER A 265 2.60 -16.57 2.99
C SER A 265 1.58 -15.43 3.10
N PHE A 266 0.35 -15.63 2.63
CA PHE A 266 -0.68 -14.61 2.60
C PHE A 266 -1.49 -14.59 3.90
N PHE A 267 -1.71 -13.41 4.42
CA PHE A 267 -2.70 -13.13 5.46
C PHE A 267 -3.85 -12.33 4.87
N SER A 268 -5.06 -12.54 5.40
CA SER A 268 -6.24 -11.84 4.89
C SER A 268 -6.56 -10.59 5.72
N LEU A 269 -7.15 -9.61 5.04
CA LEU A 269 -7.56 -8.34 5.62
C LEU A 269 -9.03 -8.04 5.27
N SER A 270 -9.67 -7.25 6.13
CA SER A 270 -10.96 -6.65 5.83
C SER A 270 -10.80 -5.43 4.93
N ALA A 271 -11.79 -5.19 4.06
CA ALA A 271 -11.85 -4.04 3.16
C ALA A 271 -13.04 -3.12 3.44
N PRO A 272 -12.91 -1.80 3.10
CA PRO A 272 -13.93 -0.80 3.34
C PRO A 272 -14.99 -0.80 2.23
N PHE A 273 -16.17 -1.31 2.54
CA PHE A 273 -17.35 -1.23 1.69
C PHE A 273 -18.33 -0.18 2.24
N LYS A 274 -19.36 0.13 1.48
CA LYS A 274 -20.39 1.11 1.87
C LYS A 274 -21.07 0.75 3.19
N GLU A 275 -21.22 -0.53 3.47
CA GLU A 275 -21.84 -1.07 4.68
C GLU A 275 -20.89 -1.00 5.90
N GLY A 276 -19.57 -0.91 5.65
CA GLY A 276 -18.48 -0.94 6.62
C GLY A 276 -17.38 -1.93 6.24
N HIS A 277 -16.51 -2.25 7.20
CA HIS A 277 -15.40 -3.15 6.95
C HIS A 277 -15.86 -4.62 6.93
N LEU A 278 -15.74 -5.26 5.76
CA LEU A 278 -16.06 -6.67 5.56
C LEU A 278 -14.79 -7.52 5.63
N PRO A 279 -14.81 -8.66 6.36
CA PRO A 279 -13.63 -9.50 6.55
C PRO A 279 -13.26 -10.27 5.28
N ASN A 280 -12.00 -10.72 5.22
CA ASN A 280 -11.49 -11.66 4.21
C ASN A 280 -11.68 -11.20 2.76
N GLN A 281 -11.49 -9.92 2.48
CA GLN A 281 -11.64 -9.32 1.15
C GLN A 281 -10.31 -9.12 0.42
N LEU A 282 -9.19 -9.15 1.14
CA LEU A 282 -7.84 -8.95 0.63
C LEU A 282 -6.94 -10.09 1.11
N GLY A 283 -6.00 -10.50 0.25
CA GLY A 283 -4.89 -11.36 0.63
C GLY A 283 -3.58 -10.63 0.37
N GLN A 284 -2.75 -10.46 1.38
CA GLN A 284 -1.47 -9.75 1.31
C GLN A 284 -0.32 -10.63 1.79
N SER A 285 0.82 -10.54 1.10
CA SER A 285 2.08 -11.20 1.47
C SER A 285 3.21 -10.19 1.45
N PHE A 286 4.18 -10.36 2.35
CA PHE A 286 5.45 -9.61 2.38
C PHE A 286 6.66 -10.48 1.98
N GLN A 287 6.40 -11.62 1.36
CA GLN A 287 7.43 -12.53 0.86
C GLN A 287 7.47 -12.62 -0.67
N ALA A 288 6.99 -11.58 -1.35
CA ALA A 288 7.01 -11.60 -2.80
C ALA A 288 8.40 -11.35 -3.37
N THR A 289 8.74 -12.10 -4.41
CA THR A 289 9.79 -11.75 -5.36
C THR A 289 9.15 -10.95 -6.48
N ILE A 290 9.63 -9.71 -6.69
CA ILE A 290 9.13 -8.81 -7.72
C ILE A 290 10.27 -8.47 -8.66
N ARG A 291 10.15 -8.88 -9.93
CA ARG A 291 11.09 -8.55 -11.01
C ARG A 291 10.53 -7.40 -11.81
N VAL A 292 11.30 -6.33 -11.93
CA VAL A 292 10.97 -5.14 -12.71
C VAL A 292 12.02 -4.95 -13.80
N LYS A 293 11.59 -4.79 -15.06
CA LYS A 293 12.46 -4.44 -16.19
C LYS A 293 11.97 -3.15 -16.83
N VAL A 294 12.88 -2.22 -17.02
CA VAL A 294 12.63 -0.94 -17.67
C VAL A 294 13.33 -0.92 -19.04
N TYR A 295 12.59 -0.51 -20.04
CA TYR A 295 13.07 -0.42 -21.41
C TYR A 295 12.86 0.98 -21.96
N GLU A 296 13.76 1.39 -22.85
CA GLU A 296 13.62 2.59 -23.68
C GLU A 296 13.64 2.22 -25.16
N SER A 297 12.89 2.96 -25.96
CA SER A 297 12.88 2.83 -27.40
C SER A 297 13.54 4.05 -28.05
N GLY A 298 14.43 3.78 -29.00
CA GLY A 298 14.95 4.78 -29.91
C GLY A 298 13.92 5.22 -30.96
N TRP A 299 14.35 6.06 -31.92
CA TRP A 299 13.50 6.55 -33.00
C TRP A 299 13.01 5.45 -33.97
N VAL A 300 13.68 4.30 -34.00
CA VAL A 300 13.43 3.18 -34.93
C VAL A 300 12.56 2.08 -34.31
N GLY A 301 12.09 2.23 -33.08
CA GLY A 301 11.07 1.38 -32.48
C GLY A 301 11.55 0.09 -31.80
N GLU A 302 12.85 -0.18 -31.72
CA GLU A 302 13.37 -1.33 -30.97
C GLU A 302 13.48 -1.01 -29.46
N TRP A 303 13.03 -1.95 -28.61
CA TRP A 303 13.12 -1.85 -27.16
C TRP A 303 14.48 -2.32 -26.66
N SER A 304 15.21 -1.44 -25.98
CA SER A 304 16.46 -1.76 -25.30
C SER A 304 16.25 -1.81 -23.79
N LEU A 305 16.70 -2.88 -23.14
CA LEU A 305 16.69 -3.00 -21.69
C LEU A 305 17.66 -1.98 -21.08
N VAL A 306 17.15 -1.10 -20.23
CA VAL A 306 17.93 -0.05 -19.55
C VAL A 306 18.28 -0.46 -18.13
N GLU A 307 17.33 -1.04 -17.41
CA GLU A 307 17.53 -1.47 -16.03
C GLU A 307 16.66 -2.69 -15.71
N GLU A 308 17.20 -3.58 -14.90
CA GLU A 308 16.47 -4.73 -14.33
C GLU A 308 16.77 -4.79 -12.83
N GLU A 309 15.74 -5.01 -12.04
CA GLU A 309 15.85 -5.20 -10.59
C GLU A 309 14.98 -6.36 -10.14
N ILE A 310 15.49 -7.14 -9.19
CA ILE A 310 14.76 -8.19 -8.51
C ILE A 310 14.67 -7.80 -7.04
N PHE A 311 13.48 -7.57 -6.57
CA PHE A 311 13.18 -7.26 -5.17
C PHE A 311 12.75 -8.55 -4.48
N GLU A 312 13.42 -8.89 -3.40
CA GLU A 312 13.01 -9.96 -2.48
C GLU A 312 12.30 -9.36 -1.26
N GLY A 313 11.35 -10.10 -0.67
CA GLY A 313 10.58 -9.61 0.47
C GLY A 313 9.65 -8.44 0.13
N GLY A 314 9.27 -8.35 -1.14
CA GLY A 314 8.29 -7.37 -1.60
C GLY A 314 6.88 -7.67 -1.10
N SER A 315 6.01 -6.68 -1.21
CA SER A 315 4.58 -6.79 -0.91
C SER A 315 3.80 -7.14 -2.17
N LEU A 316 2.90 -8.10 -2.05
CA LEU A 316 1.97 -8.49 -3.11
C LEU A 316 0.58 -8.66 -2.49
N GLU A 317 -0.40 -7.92 -3.00
CA GLU A 317 -1.78 -8.00 -2.53
C GLU A 317 -2.73 -8.28 -3.70
N PHE A 318 -3.64 -9.21 -3.46
CA PHE A 318 -4.80 -9.47 -4.30
C PHE A 318 -6.05 -9.07 -3.54
N GLY A 319 -6.93 -8.30 -4.19
CA GLY A 319 -8.13 -7.82 -3.53
C GLY A 319 -9.40 -8.00 -4.36
N ALA A 320 -10.51 -8.12 -3.65
CA ALA A 320 -11.85 -8.27 -4.18
C ALA A 320 -11.93 -9.36 -5.27
N GLY A 321 -12.32 -9.07 -6.50
CA GLY A 321 -12.49 -10.04 -7.58
C GLY A 321 -11.22 -10.82 -8.00
N TYR A 322 -10.02 -10.36 -7.61
CA TYR A 322 -8.78 -11.10 -7.81
C TYR A 322 -8.40 -11.99 -6.61
N TYR A 323 -9.16 -11.93 -5.53
CA TYR A 323 -9.01 -12.73 -4.34
C TYR A 323 -10.26 -13.58 -4.15
N PRO A 324 -10.17 -14.94 -4.15
CA PRO A 324 -11.35 -15.79 -4.11
C PRO A 324 -12.18 -15.55 -2.85
N PRO A 325 -13.50 -15.67 -2.92
CA PRO A 325 -14.37 -15.60 -1.76
C PRO A 325 -13.93 -16.57 -0.68
N ARG A 326 -13.82 -16.10 0.56
CA ARG A 326 -13.38 -16.90 1.70
C ARG A 326 -14.41 -16.85 2.80
N GLY A 327 -14.54 -18.00 3.49
CA GLY A 327 -15.31 -18.06 4.73
C GLY A 327 -14.62 -17.26 5.86
N SER A 328 -15.36 -16.98 6.92
CA SER A 328 -14.91 -16.20 8.08
C SER A 328 -13.67 -16.77 8.79
N ASP A 329 -13.34 -18.04 8.56
CA ASP A 329 -12.42 -18.83 9.40
C ASP A 329 -10.99 -18.90 8.84
N LYS A 330 -10.75 -18.37 7.61
CA LYS A 330 -9.43 -18.44 6.96
C LYS A 330 -8.77 -17.09 6.93
N LYS A 331 -7.89 -16.82 7.91
CA LYS A 331 -7.07 -15.60 7.97
C LYS A 331 -5.75 -15.73 7.22
N PHE A 332 -5.23 -16.96 7.04
CA PHE A 332 -3.93 -17.22 6.41
C PHE A 332 -4.06 -18.19 5.25
N ASN A 333 -3.21 -17.98 4.23
CA ASN A 333 -3.19 -18.76 2.98
C ASN A 333 -1.78 -19.02 2.46
#